data_cfbcf314901eee4208c9df50d844f6ab
#
_entry.id   cfbcf314901eee4208c9df50d844f6ab
#
_cell.length_a   1.000
_cell.length_b   1.000
_cell.length_c   1.000
_cell.angle_alpha   90.00
_cell.angle_beta   90.00
_cell.angle_gamma   90.00
#
_symmetry.space_group_name_H-M   'P 1'
#
loop_
_entity.id
_entity.type
_entity.pdbx_description
1 polymer ?
#
loop_
_entity_poly.entity_id
_entity_poly.type
_entity_poly.pdbx_seq_one_letter_code
_entity_poly.pdbx_strand_id
1 'polypeptide(L)'
;MSFGNDYIPVSVNVLKSGMKIDYSIYRENNREFSLLCKDVVLTDELIERFRKLTYPDYTVYVPNAKFEDVTGNKPELTVKEKKEVFNKSYDRVKESAGKMFDRIADDDFVPVEVVEDLTRTVHSQVESMEISHILQSINSMRAIDEYLHAHCVNVALLNGVIGRWLNLDKKSLAALVKIGLLHDIGKLKIPQRILNKPTRLTEEEFDLIMNHPIYSHEILVRSGYTDERILKGVIQHHERVNGLGYPFGLNINAITDFAKITSIADSYDAMVTKRAYKEAHSPFEILSWFADGCYSELDLNYVNVFLESMVEEFKGRKVLLSNGQKATVLFVNAMNFAFPIVQAGGEIIHTSVDLRCVEMLDD
;
A
#
# COMPACT_ATOMS: atom_id res chain seq x y z
N MET A 1 11.61 -34.65 -1.61
CA MET A 1 10.59 -33.69 -2.09
C MET A 1 10.31 -32.72 -0.96
N SER A 2 10.38 -31.41 -1.20
CA SER A 2 10.02 -30.38 -0.22
C SER A 2 8.52 -30.44 0.12
N PHE A 3 8.16 -30.13 1.34
CA PHE A 3 6.76 -30.09 1.80
C PHE A 3 5.96 -28.90 1.24
N GLY A 4 6.58 -27.96 0.56
CA GLY A 4 5.95 -26.67 0.24
C GLY A 4 5.54 -25.94 1.53
N ASN A 5 4.31 -25.43 1.57
CA ASN A 5 3.73 -24.72 2.74
C ASN A 5 2.98 -25.66 3.72
N ASP A 6 3.02 -26.97 3.49
CA ASP A 6 2.31 -27.92 4.35
C ASP A 6 3.00 -28.12 5.72
N TYR A 7 4.31 -27.85 5.80
CA TYR A 7 5.13 -27.91 7.00
C TYR A 7 5.92 -26.62 7.18
N ILE A 8 6.00 -26.17 8.43
CA ILE A 8 6.66 -24.93 8.80
C ILE A 8 7.72 -25.15 9.86
N PRO A 9 8.78 -24.33 9.87
CA PRO A 9 9.85 -24.42 10.86
C PRO A 9 9.38 -23.90 12.23
N VAL A 10 9.72 -24.62 13.27
CA VAL A 10 9.44 -24.27 14.68
C VAL A 10 10.70 -24.50 15.49
N SER A 11 11.02 -23.57 16.41
CA SER A 11 12.13 -23.79 17.34
C SER A 11 11.81 -24.98 18.27
N VAL A 12 12.80 -25.86 18.49
CA VAL A 12 12.69 -26.96 19.47
C VAL A 12 12.35 -26.43 20.88
N ASN A 13 12.69 -25.18 21.19
CA ASN A 13 12.46 -24.57 22.49
C ASN A 13 10.96 -24.31 22.82
N VAL A 14 10.06 -24.32 21.82
CA VAL A 14 8.62 -24.20 22.06
C VAL A 14 7.98 -25.54 22.40
N LEU A 15 8.64 -26.66 22.14
CA LEU A 15 8.17 -27.98 22.50
C LEU A 15 8.25 -28.19 24.02
N LYS A 16 7.18 -28.72 24.61
CA LYS A 16 7.09 -28.95 26.06
C LYS A 16 6.88 -30.42 26.36
N SER A 17 7.48 -30.88 27.45
CA SER A 17 7.20 -32.19 28.02
C SER A 17 5.72 -32.34 28.33
N GLY A 18 5.14 -33.49 28.02
CA GLY A 18 3.72 -33.77 28.13
C GLY A 18 2.86 -33.44 26.91
N MET A 19 3.40 -32.76 25.89
CA MET A 19 2.68 -32.54 24.63
C MET A 19 2.41 -33.87 23.93
N LYS A 20 1.15 -34.09 23.54
CA LYS A 20 0.74 -35.25 22.74
C LYS A 20 0.83 -34.89 21.26
N ILE A 21 1.70 -35.61 20.55
CA ILE A 21 1.98 -35.39 19.13
C ILE A 21 1.26 -36.45 18.29
N ASP A 22 0.26 -36.06 17.53
CA ASP A 22 -0.51 -36.92 16.62
C ASP A 22 -0.06 -36.83 15.15
N TYR A 23 1.10 -36.22 14.90
CA TYR A 23 1.70 -35.97 13.60
C TYR A 23 3.20 -36.27 13.61
N SER A 24 3.82 -36.32 12.42
CA SER A 24 5.25 -36.51 12.30
C SER A 24 6.00 -35.17 12.39
N ILE A 25 7.14 -35.14 13.07
CA ILE A 25 8.08 -34.02 13.17
C ILE A 25 9.30 -34.36 12.33
N TYR A 26 9.77 -33.43 11.53
CA TYR A 26 10.91 -33.61 10.64
C TYR A 26 12.06 -32.66 10.99
N ARG A 27 13.30 -33.08 10.67
CA ARG A 27 14.50 -32.24 10.83
C ARG A 27 14.62 -31.19 9.73
N GLU A 28 14.23 -31.52 8.50
CA GLU A 28 14.37 -30.69 7.31
C GLU A 28 13.03 -30.56 6.60
N ASN A 29 12.88 -29.56 5.75
CA ASN A 29 11.66 -29.34 4.95
C ASN A 29 11.52 -30.43 3.84
N ASN A 30 11.63 -31.68 4.22
CA ASN A 30 11.43 -32.84 3.34
C ASN A 30 11.01 -34.05 4.18
N ARG A 31 10.55 -35.14 3.53
CA ARG A 31 10.06 -36.37 4.18
C ARG A 31 11.15 -37.39 4.51
N GLU A 32 12.41 -37.10 4.25
CA GLU A 32 13.48 -38.08 4.34
C GLU A 32 13.98 -38.28 5.78
N PHE A 33 13.90 -37.25 6.63
CA PHE A 33 14.41 -37.28 8.00
C PHE A 33 13.32 -36.97 9.02
N SER A 34 12.46 -37.97 9.30
CA SER A 34 11.52 -37.91 10.41
C SER A 34 12.25 -38.04 11.75
N LEU A 35 12.10 -37.05 12.62
CA LEU A 35 12.59 -37.09 14.01
C LEU A 35 11.64 -37.84 14.93
N LEU A 36 10.37 -37.78 14.65
CA LEU A 36 9.29 -38.38 15.44
C LEU A 36 8.14 -38.81 14.52
N CYS A 37 7.64 -40.02 14.72
CA CYS A 37 6.39 -40.45 14.12
C CYS A 37 5.22 -40.06 15.03
N LYS A 38 4.01 -40.01 14.46
CA LYS A 38 2.77 -39.65 15.17
C LYS A 38 2.49 -40.56 16.40
N ASP A 39 1.61 -40.08 17.25
CA ASP A 39 1.09 -40.79 18.45
C ASP A 39 2.09 -40.96 19.60
N VAL A 40 2.90 -39.94 19.84
CA VAL A 40 3.90 -39.91 20.93
C VAL A 40 3.64 -38.74 21.89
N VAL A 41 3.87 -38.99 23.19
CA VAL A 41 3.95 -37.91 24.19
C VAL A 41 5.39 -37.46 24.33
N LEU A 42 5.66 -36.17 24.17
CA LEU A 42 7.01 -35.62 24.32
C LEU A 42 7.47 -35.74 25.78
N THR A 43 8.71 -36.15 25.93
CA THR A 43 9.45 -36.14 27.21
C THR A 43 10.60 -35.15 27.13
N ASP A 44 11.11 -34.72 28.29
CA ASP A 44 12.27 -33.85 28.34
C ASP A 44 13.50 -34.51 27.64
N GLU A 45 13.63 -35.82 27.75
CA GLU A 45 14.69 -36.60 27.09
C GLU A 45 14.55 -36.53 25.54
N LEU A 46 13.35 -36.66 25.00
CA LEU A 46 13.06 -36.52 23.56
C LEU A 46 13.37 -35.11 23.07
N ILE A 47 12.97 -34.08 23.82
CA ILE A 47 13.25 -32.68 23.49
C ILE A 47 14.76 -32.42 23.48
N GLU A 48 15.47 -32.88 24.48
CA GLU A 48 16.95 -32.78 24.49
C GLU A 48 17.60 -33.53 23.32
N ARG A 49 17.04 -34.67 22.94
CA ARG A 49 17.52 -35.40 21.75
C ARG A 49 17.27 -34.59 20.47
N PHE A 50 16.13 -33.92 20.35
CA PHE A 50 15.86 -33.02 19.21
C PHE A 50 16.84 -31.85 19.19
N ARG A 51 17.13 -31.21 20.31
CA ARG A 51 18.15 -30.15 20.40
C ARG A 51 19.49 -30.60 19.86
N LYS A 52 19.95 -31.79 20.23
CA LYS A 52 21.22 -32.34 19.76
C LYS A 52 21.22 -32.64 18.26
N LEU A 53 20.12 -33.17 17.73
CA LEU A 53 19.98 -33.53 16.32
C LEU A 53 19.79 -32.33 15.39
N THR A 54 19.29 -31.21 15.90
CA THR A 54 18.99 -30.00 15.12
C THR A 54 19.99 -28.86 15.33
N TYR A 55 21.09 -29.10 16.11
CA TYR A 55 22.16 -28.11 16.25
C TYR A 55 22.82 -27.79 14.89
N PRO A 56 23.18 -26.52 14.56
CA PRO A 56 23.06 -25.32 15.43
C PRO A 56 21.70 -24.60 15.34
N ASP A 57 20.82 -24.94 14.42
CA ASP A 57 19.63 -24.14 14.11
C ASP A 57 18.47 -24.32 15.10
N TYR A 58 18.53 -25.44 15.88
CA TYR A 58 17.45 -25.80 16.83
C TYR A 58 16.05 -25.75 16.25
N THR A 59 15.90 -26.14 14.98
CA THR A 59 14.65 -26.05 14.23
C THR A 59 14.13 -27.44 13.86
N VAL A 60 12.82 -27.62 13.99
CA VAL A 60 12.07 -28.79 13.52
C VAL A 60 10.91 -28.33 12.64
N TYR A 61 10.43 -29.21 11.78
CA TYR A 61 9.30 -28.92 10.88
C TYR A 61 8.05 -29.68 11.35
N VAL A 62 6.97 -28.93 11.56
CA VAL A 62 5.66 -29.43 11.98
C VAL A 62 4.59 -29.06 10.94
N PRO A 63 3.49 -29.83 10.83
CA PRO A 63 2.40 -29.48 9.95
C PRO A 63 1.85 -28.08 10.24
N ASN A 64 1.63 -27.26 9.22
CA ASN A 64 1.12 -25.90 9.38
C ASN A 64 -0.20 -25.86 10.17
N ALA A 65 -1.11 -26.82 9.89
CA ALA A 65 -2.37 -26.96 10.62
C ALA A 65 -2.22 -27.23 12.13
N LYS A 66 -1.02 -27.62 12.60
CA LYS A 66 -0.72 -27.94 14.00
C LYS A 66 0.17 -26.91 14.69
N PHE A 67 0.53 -25.82 14.00
CA PHE A 67 1.43 -24.80 14.55
C PHE A 67 0.88 -24.15 15.82
N GLU A 68 -0.40 -23.81 15.82
CA GLU A 68 -1.07 -23.21 16.97
C GLU A 68 -1.10 -24.14 18.18
N ASP A 69 -1.31 -25.45 17.97
CA ASP A 69 -1.29 -26.48 19.00
C ASP A 69 0.10 -26.59 19.66
N VAL A 70 1.17 -26.38 18.87
CA VAL A 70 2.58 -26.54 19.34
C VAL A 70 3.10 -25.26 19.97
N THR A 71 2.80 -24.09 19.44
CA THR A 71 3.38 -22.82 19.85
C THR A 71 2.47 -21.98 20.75
N GLY A 72 1.16 -22.24 20.73
CA GLY A 72 0.14 -21.39 21.35
C GLY A 72 -0.09 -20.07 20.58
N ASN A 73 0.54 -19.91 19.42
CA ASN A 73 0.43 -18.75 18.54
C ASN A 73 0.02 -19.19 17.15
N LYS A 74 -0.69 -18.33 16.43
CA LYS A 74 -0.92 -18.54 14.99
C LYS A 74 0.41 -18.45 14.24
N PRO A 75 0.62 -19.25 13.16
CA PRO A 75 1.83 -19.13 12.35
C PRO A 75 1.95 -17.72 11.79
N GLU A 76 3.10 -17.09 11.95
CA GLU A 76 3.38 -15.85 11.20
C GLU A 76 3.53 -16.19 9.72
N LEU A 77 2.74 -15.52 8.90
CA LEU A 77 2.86 -15.61 7.46
C LEU A 77 4.25 -15.11 7.03
N THR A 78 4.86 -15.81 6.11
CA THR A 78 6.09 -15.33 5.44
C THR A 78 5.80 -14.03 4.69
N VAL A 79 6.83 -13.25 4.39
CA VAL A 79 6.72 -12.01 3.60
C VAL A 79 5.98 -12.27 2.29
N LYS A 80 6.31 -13.36 1.60
CA LYS A 80 5.64 -13.76 0.36
C LYS A 80 4.14 -14.05 0.56
N GLU A 81 3.79 -14.81 1.61
CA GLU A 81 2.39 -15.12 1.91
C GLU A 81 1.61 -13.86 2.31
N LYS A 82 2.21 -12.97 3.12
CA LYS A 82 1.62 -11.66 3.45
C LYS A 82 1.32 -10.87 2.19
N LYS A 83 2.27 -10.82 1.23
CA LYS A 83 2.11 -10.13 -0.06
C LYS A 83 0.99 -10.77 -0.91
N GLU A 84 0.93 -12.10 -1.00
CA GLU A 84 -0.14 -12.81 -1.73
C GLU A 84 -1.53 -12.54 -1.13
N VAL A 85 -1.63 -12.55 0.21
CA VAL A 85 -2.87 -12.23 0.93
C VAL A 85 -3.29 -10.78 0.66
N PHE A 86 -2.34 -9.85 0.71
CA PHE A 86 -2.60 -8.45 0.40
C PHE A 86 -3.10 -8.27 -1.04
N ASN A 87 -2.39 -8.82 -2.03
CA ASN A 87 -2.75 -8.68 -3.43
C ASN A 87 -4.16 -9.23 -3.72
N LYS A 88 -4.49 -10.40 -3.19
CA LYS A 88 -5.85 -10.96 -3.29
C LYS A 88 -6.92 -10.07 -2.63
N SER A 89 -6.58 -9.49 -1.48
CA SER A 89 -7.47 -8.57 -0.78
C SER A 89 -7.64 -7.26 -1.54
N TYR A 90 -6.56 -6.72 -2.09
CA TYR A 90 -6.56 -5.51 -2.92
C TYR A 90 -7.43 -5.69 -4.19
N ASP A 91 -7.28 -6.82 -4.90
CA ASP A 91 -8.10 -7.11 -6.08
C ASP A 91 -9.60 -7.19 -5.73
N ARG A 92 -9.95 -7.79 -4.60
CA ARG A 92 -11.34 -7.81 -4.10
C ARG A 92 -11.85 -6.40 -3.78
N VAL A 93 -11.02 -5.57 -3.16
CA VAL A 93 -11.37 -4.16 -2.88
C VAL A 93 -11.61 -3.40 -4.17
N LYS A 94 -10.76 -3.56 -5.19
CA LYS A 94 -10.96 -2.95 -6.51
C LYS A 94 -12.27 -3.40 -7.17
N GLU A 95 -12.53 -4.71 -7.19
CA GLU A 95 -13.76 -5.26 -7.78
C GLU A 95 -15.01 -4.72 -7.05
N SER A 96 -14.98 -4.69 -5.72
CA SER A 96 -16.10 -4.16 -4.92
C SER A 96 -16.28 -2.66 -5.11
N ALA A 97 -15.17 -1.91 -5.22
CA ALA A 97 -15.22 -0.48 -5.55
C ALA A 97 -15.79 -0.26 -6.95
N GLY A 98 -15.42 -1.05 -7.96
CA GLY A 98 -16.01 -0.99 -9.30
C GLY A 98 -17.52 -1.15 -9.26
N LYS A 99 -18.02 -2.20 -8.61
CA LYS A 99 -19.48 -2.42 -8.42
C LYS A 99 -20.18 -1.27 -7.67
N MET A 100 -19.48 -0.67 -6.70
CA MET A 100 -19.98 0.52 -5.98
C MET A 100 -20.09 1.71 -6.93
N PHE A 101 -19.08 1.94 -7.77
CA PHE A 101 -19.09 3.04 -8.75
C PHE A 101 -20.19 2.86 -9.80
N ASP A 102 -20.40 1.64 -10.32
CA ASP A 102 -21.51 1.34 -11.23
C ASP A 102 -22.87 1.70 -10.59
N ARG A 103 -23.09 1.28 -9.34
CA ARG A 103 -24.31 1.63 -8.62
C ARG A 103 -24.46 3.13 -8.39
N ILE A 104 -23.38 3.87 -8.08
CA ILE A 104 -23.44 5.32 -7.92
C ILE A 104 -23.78 5.98 -9.26
N ALA A 105 -23.26 5.48 -10.38
CA ALA A 105 -23.57 6.00 -11.71
C ALA A 105 -25.05 5.82 -12.06
N ASP A 106 -25.64 4.67 -11.69
CA ASP A 106 -27.04 4.35 -12.00
C ASP A 106 -28.02 5.05 -11.04
N ASP A 107 -27.74 5.04 -9.74
CA ASP A 107 -28.69 5.44 -8.69
C ASP A 107 -28.47 6.86 -8.17
N ASP A 108 -27.34 7.49 -8.49
CA ASP A 108 -26.90 8.78 -7.93
C ASP A 108 -26.85 8.81 -6.39
N PHE A 109 -26.51 7.66 -5.80
CA PHE A 109 -26.55 7.42 -4.37
C PHE A 109 -25.40 6.48 -3.95
N VAL A 110 -24.69 6.84 -2.86
CA VAL A 110 -23.60 6.04 -2.31
C VAL A 110 -24.15 4.93 -1.41
N PRO A 111 -23.86 3.66 -1.68
CA PRO A 111 -24.26 2.56 -0.81
C PRO A 111 -23.37 2.54 0.46
N VAL A 112 -23.80 3.22 1.51
CA VAL A 112 -23.04 3.47 2.75
C VAL A 112 -22.46 2.18 3.34
N GLU A 113 -23.23 1.09 3.36
CA GLU A 113 -22.78 -0.20 3.90
C GLU A 113 -21.56 -0.75 3.13
N VAL A 114 -21.56 -0.60 1.80
CA VAL A 114 -20.43 -1.04 0.96
C VAL A 114 -19.19 -0.19 1.24
N VAL A 115 -19.36 1.14 1.39
CA VAL A 115 -18.24 2.03 1.74
C VAL A 115 -17.68 1.69 3.12
N GLU A 116 -18.52 1.39 4.10
CA GLU A 116 -18.06 0.98 5.43
C GLU A 116 -17.27 -0.33 5.39
N ASP A 117 -17.68 -1.30 4.57
CA ASP A 117 -16.98 -2.56 4.40
C ASP A 117 -15.63 -2.38 3.70
N LEU A 118 -15.60 -1.61 2.60
CA LEU A 118 -14.37 -1.24 1.91
C LEU A 118 -13.41 -0.48 2.85
N THR A 119 -13.94 0.47 3.63
CA THR A 119 -13.15 1.24 4.59
C THR A 119 -12.51 0.32 5.63
N ARG A 120 -13.25 -0.61 6.21
CA ARG A 120 -12.71 -1.59 7.18
C ARG A 120 -11.62 -2.44 6.56
N THR A 121 -11.83 -2.91 5.33
CA THR A 121 -10.86 -3.76 4.64
C THR A 121 -9.56 -2.99 4.34
N VAL A 122 -9.65 -1.79 3.75
CA VAL A 122 -8.49 -0.94 3.47
C VAL A 122 -7.77 -0.54 4.77
N HIS A 123 -8.50 -0.17 5.81
CA HIS A 123 -7.94 0.17 7.11
C HIS A 123 -7.17 -1.02 7.72
N SER A 124 -7.75 -2.23 7.64
CA SER A 124 -7.08 -3.46 8.10
C SER A 124 -5.81 -3.75 7.29
N GLN A 125 -5.83 -3.55 5.97
CA GLN A 125 -4.64 -3.66 5.13
C GLN A 125 -3.54 -2.67 5.56
N VAL A 126 -3.92 -1.42 5.78
CA VAL A 126 -3.00 -0.37 6.23
C VAL A 126 -2.43 -0.66 7.61
N GLU A 127 -3.20 -1.21 8.56
CA GLU A 127 -2.72 -1.55 9.92
C GLU A 127 -1.82 -2.80 9.95
N SER A 128 -2.14 -3.84 9.16
CA SER A 128 -1.51 -5.16 9.28
C SER A 128 -0.30 -5.37 8.38
N MET A 129 -0.12 -4.55 7.33
CA MET A 129 0.94 -4.70 6.35
C MET A 129 2.11 -3.74 6.59
N GLU A 130 3.28 -4.15 6.14
CA GLU A 130 4.40 -3.22 5.97
C GLU A 130 4.07 -2.20 4.88
N ILE A 131 4.33 -0.93 5.16
CA ILE A 131 3.98 0.17 4.26
C ILE A 131 4.68 0.01 2.90
N SER A 132 5.93 -0.42 2.92
CA SER A 132 6.69 -0.74 1.72
C SER A 132 5.99 -1.73 0.78
N HIS A 133 5.33 -2.77 1.32
CA HIS A 133 4.56 -3.72 0.51
C HIS A 133 3.31 -3.07 -0.10
N ILE A 134 2.63 -2.20 0.65
CA ILE A 134 1.48 -1.44 0.13
C ILE A 134 1.93 -0.58 -1.05
N LEU A 135 3.00 0.21 -0.87
CA LEU A 135 3.55 1.09 -1.90
C LEU A 135 4.01 0.31 -3.14
N GLN A 136 4.69 -0.83 -2.94
CA GLN A 136 5.13 -1.68 -4.04
C GLN A 136 3.94 -2.25 -4.81
N SER A 137 2.89 -2.71 -4.12
CA SER A 137 1.69 -3.23 -4.76
C SER A 137 0.96 -2.16 -5.56
N ILE A 138 0.79 -0.97 -4.99
CA ILE A 138 0.25 0.19 -5.73
C ILE A 138 1.10 0.46 -6.99
N ASN A 139 2.41 0.43 -6.91
CA ASN A 139 3.30 0.68 -8.04
C ASN A 139 3.27 -0.42 -9.10
N SER A 140 3.22 -1.70 -8.71
CA SER A 140 3.27 -2.84 -9.64
C SER A 140 1.95 -3.06 -10.41
N MET A 141 0.80 -2.77 -9.80
CA MET A 141 -0.51 -3.04 -10.39
C MET A 141 -1.00 -1.95 -11.35
N ARG A 142 -0.37 -0.79 -11.39
CA ARG A 142 -0.75 0.37 -12.20
C ARG A 142 -0.61 0.19 -13.70
N ALA A 143 0.18 -0.76 -14.13
CA ALA A 143 0.44 -0.98 -15.56
C ALA A 143 -0.78 -1.52 -16.34
N ILE A 144 -1.85 -1.93 -15.66
CA ILE A 144 -2.94 -2.71 -16.23
C ILE A 144 -4.30 -2.00 -16.14
N ASP A 145 -4.54 -1.13 -15.14
CA ASP A 145 -5.87 -0.59 -14.84
C ASP A 145 -5.91 0.94 -14.87
N GLU A 146 -6.53 1.51 -15.92
CA GLU A 146 -6.84 2.95 -16.04
C GLU A 146 -8.23 3.33 -15.46
N TYR A 147 -8.79 2.52 -14.58
CA TYR A 147 -10.14 2.74 -14.08
C TYR A 147 -10.18 3.72 -12.91
N LEU A 148 -11.16 4.63 -12.93
CA LEU A 148 -11.40 5.63 -11.89
C LEU A 148 -11.48 5.01 -10.48
N HIS A 149 -12.16 3.88 -10.33
CA HIS A 149 -12.28 3.18 -9.05
C HIS A 149 -10.94 2.62 -8.53
N ALA A 150 -10.03 2.19 -9.43
CA ALA A 150 -8.70 1.73 -9.04
C ALA A 150 -7.86 2.88 -8.48
N HIS A 151 -7.93 4.06 -9.10
CA HIS A 151 -7.34 5.30 -8.59
C HIS A 151 -7.88 5.63 -7.19
N CYS A 152 -9.18 5.61 -7.00
CA CYS A 152 -9.79 5.91 -5.69
C CYS A 152 -9.35 4.91 -4.60
N VAL A 153 -9.19 3.63 -4.93
CA VAL A 153 -8.65 2.61 -3.99
C VAL A 153 -7.19 2.91 -3.65
N ASN A 154 -6.37 3.27 -4.63
CA ASN A 154 -4.98 3.65 -4.39
C ASN A 154 -4.87 4.89 -3.49
N VAL A 155 -5.65 5.93 -3.78
CA VAL A 155 -5.70 7.15 -2.95
C VAL A 155 -6.18 6.83 -1.53
N ALA A 156 -7.13 5.91 -1.37
CA ALA A 156 -7.59 5.47 -0.04
C ALA A 156 -6.48 4.76 0.75
N LEU A 157 -5.70 3.89 0.10
CA LEU A 157 -4.53 3.24 0.71
C LEU A 157 -3.45 4.26 1.08
N LEU A 158 -3.12 5.18 0.16
CA LEU A 158 -2.13 6.24 0.40
C LEU A 158 -2.56 7.17 1.53
N ASN A 159 -3.83 7.57 1.58
CA ASN A 159 -4.40 8.34 2.68
C ASN A 159 -4.24 7.61 4.03
N GLY A 160 -4.51 6.31 4.05
CA GLY A 160 -4.31 5.49 5.22
C GLY A 160 -2.83 5.41 5.64
N VAL A 161 -1.92 5.24 4.67
CA VAL A 161 -0.46 5.21 4.91
C VAL A 161 0.03 6.56 5.46
N ILE A 162 -0.34 7.68 4.84
CA ILE A 162 0.03 9.02 5.33
C ILE A 162 -0.53 9.25 6.74
N GLY A 163 -1.79 8.84 6.98
CA GLY A 163 -2.40 8.93 8.30
C GLY A 163 -1.66 8.12 9.36
N ARG A 164 -1.09 6.95 9.03
CA ARG A 164 -0.20 6.18 9.93
C ARG A 164 1.09 6.93 10.23
N TRP A 165 1.74 7.50 9.22
CA TRP A 165 2.96 8.30 9.41
C TRP A 165 2.71 9.52 10.29
N LEU A 166 1.51 10.09 10.22
CA LEU A 166 1.07 11.20 11.07
C LEU A 166 0.57 10.75 12.46
N ASN A 167 0.57 9.44 12.77
CA ASN A 167 0.07 8.87 14.01
C ASN A 167 -1.38 9.25 14.33
N LEU A 168 -2.24 9.33 13.32
CA LEU A 168 -3.65 9.67 13.52
C LEU A 168 -4.41 8.52 14.20
N ASP A 169 -5.46 8.89 14.94
CA ASP A 169 -6.35 7.93 15.57
C ASP A 169 -7.18 7.14 14.54
N LYS A 170 -7.74 5.99 14.98
CA LYS A 170 -8.49 5.07 14.10
C LYS A 170 -9.69 5.72 13.39
N LYS A 171 -10.36 6.68 14.04
CA LYS A 171 -11.51 7.38 13.45
C LYS A 171 -11.07 8.33 12.34
N SER A 172 -9.96 9.03 12.56
CA SER A 172 -9.33 9.91 11.59
C SER A 172 -8.78 9.12 10.39
N LEU A 173 -8.12 7.99 10.64
CA LEU A 173 -7.67 7.05 9.60
C LEU A 173 -8.84 6.56 8.74
N ALA A 174 -9.93 6.11 9.37
CA ALA A 174 -11.11 5.64 8.65
C ALA A 174 -11.75 6.76 7.81
N ALA A 175 -11.77 8.00 8.31
CA ALA A 175 -12.27 9.15 7.54
C ALA A 175 -11.38 9.44 6.33
N LEU A 176 -10.05 9.41 6.45
CA LEU A 176 -9.11 9.59 5.34
C LEU A 176 -9.28 8.50 4.27
N VAL A 177 -9.42 7.24 4.68
CA VAL A 177 -9.69 6.12 3.75
C VAL A 177 -10.99 6.36 2.99
N LYS A 178 -12.07 6.78 3.67
CA LYS A 178 -13.35 7.11 3.02
C LYS A 178 -13.22 8.25 2.03
N ILE A 179 -12.48 9.31 2.38
CA ILE A 179 -12.22 10.42 1.46
C ILE A 179 -11.53 9.90 0.19
N GLY A 180 -10.49 9.08 0.33
CA GLY A 180 -9.81 8.49 -0.81
C GLY A 180 -10.72 7.65 -1.71
N LEU A 181 -11.63 6.84 -1.13
CA LEU A 181 -12.61 6.05 -1.89
C LEU A 181 -13.63 6.91 -2.63
N LEU A 182 -13.95 8.11 -2.13
CA LEU A 182 -15.12 8.89 -2.53
C LEU A 182 -14.81 10.25 -3.18
N HIS A 183 -13.54 10.70 -3.16
CA HIS A 183 -13.19 12.06 -3.61
C HIS A 183 -13.60 12.33 -5.06
N ASP A 184 -13.51 11.32 -5.89
CA ASP A 184 -13.65 11.41 -7.35
C ASP A 184 -14.97 10.85 -7.90
N ILE A 185 -15.92 10.42 -7.06
CA ILE A 185 -17.20 9.85 -7.54
C ILE A 185 -18.01 10.84 -8.39
N GLY A 186 -17.79 12.13 -8.23
CA GLY A 186 -18.41 13.17 -9.06
C GLY A 186 -18.00 13.14 -10.53
N LYS A 187 -16.87 12.50 -10.85
CA LYS A 187 -16.44 12.27 -12.24
C LYS A 187 -17.42 11.39 -13.01
N LEU A 188 -18.26 10.60 -12.31
CA LEU A 188 -19.35 9.83 -12.92
C LEU A 188 -20.43 10.72 -13.56
N LYS A 189 -20.52 12.00 -13.17
CA LYS A 189 -21.42 12.99 -13.78
C LYS A 189 -20.85 13.64 -15.05
N ILE A 190 -19.57 13.42 -15.33
CA ILE A 190 -18.91 14.02 -16.48
C ILE A 190 -18.99 13.07 -17.67
N PRO A 191 -19.39 13.56 -18.85
CA PRO A 191 -19.44 12.70 -20.04
C PRO A 191 -18.10 12.03 -20.35
N GLN A 192 -18.11 10.71 -20.56
CA GLN A 192 -16.91 9.90 -20.82
C GLN A 192 -16.08 10.43 -22.01
N ARG A 193 -16.74 11.02 -23.03
CA ARG A 193 -16.06 11.66 -24.17
C ARG A 193 -15.15 12.84 -23.77
N ILE A 194 -15.41 13.48 -22.60
CA ILE A 194 -14.60 14.57 -22.07
C ILE A 194 -13.49 13.99 -21.20
N LEU A 195 -13.81 13.06 -20.28
CA LEU A 195 -12.84 12.42 -19.40
C LEU A 195 -11.74 11.68 -20.18
N ASN A 196 -12.12 10.97 -21.25
CA ASN A 196 -11.23 10.14 -22.06
C ASN A 196 -10.75 10.85 -23.35
N LYS A 197 -10.89 12.17 -23.44
CA LYS A 197 -10.50 12.91 -24.63
C LYS A 197 -9.00 12.82 -24.88
N PRO A 198 -8.55 12.31 -26.05
CA PRO A 198 -7.11 12.14 -26.32
C PRO A 198 -6.37 13.44 -26.66
N THR A 199 -7.12 14.53 -26.88
CA THR A 199 -6.61 15.86 -27.22
C THR A 199 -6.72 16.81 -26.03
N ARG A 200 -6.16 18.01 -26.14
CA ARG A 200 -6.34 19.04 -25.11
C ARG A 200 -7.83 19.36 -24.94
N LEU A 201 -8.25 19.52 -23.68
CA LEU A 201 -9.58 19.99 -23.32
C LEU A 201 -9.75 21.45 -23.74
N THR A 202 -10.99 21.85 -24.10
CA THR A 202 -11.36 23.25 -24.15
C THR A 202 -11.49 23.83 -22.75
N GLU A 203 -11.61 25.17 -22.64
CA GLU A 203 -11.84 25.80 -21.33
C GLU A 203 -13.13 25.32 -20.70
N GLU A 204 -14.21 25.23 -21.46
CA GLU A 204 -15.52 24.76 -20.98
C GLU A 204 -15.48 23.28 -20.55
N GLU A 205 -14.76 22.44 -21.28
CA GLU A 205 -14.57 21.02 -20.90
C GLU A 205 -13.74 20.90 -19.62
N PHE A 206 -12.72 21.73 -19.46
CA PHE A 206 -11.90 21.77 -18.27
C PHE A 206 -12.68 22.26 -17.06
N ASP A 207 -13.48 23.35 -17.22
CA ASP A 207 -14.38 23.87 -16.19
C ASP A 207 -15.38 22.80 -15.73
N LEU A 208 -15.91 22.01 -16.68
CA LEU A 208 -16.80 20.90 -16.32
C LEU A 208 -16.11 19.85 -15.46
N ILE A 209 -14.86 19.51 -15.77
CA ILE A 209 -14.06 18.58 -14.95
C ILE A 209 -13.80 19.17 -13.57
N MET A 210 -13.45 20.45 -13.46
CA MET A 210 -13.20 21.13 -12.18
C MET A 210 -14.40 21.13 -11.22
N ASN A 211 -15.61 20.85 -11.72
CA ASN A 211 -16.81 20.73 -10.88
C ASN A 211 -16.99 19.35 -10.23
N HIS A 212 -16.16 18.31 -10.55
CA HIS A 212 -16.37 16.98 -9.96
C HIS A 212 -16.29 16.96 -8.42
N PRO A 213 -15.48 17.79 -7.70
CA PRO A 213 -15.51 17.80 -6.25
C PRO A 213 -16.86 18.28 -5.70
N ILE A 214 -17.51 19.23 -6.38
CA ILE A 214 -18.87 19.69 -6.05
C ILE A 214 -19.86 18.54 -6.26
N TYR A 215 -19.80 17.86 -7.39
CA TYR A 215 -20.65 16.71 -7.69
C TYR A 215 -20.44 15.56 -6.69
N SER A 216 -19.18 15.26 -6.32
CA SER A 216 -18.88 14.28 -5.28
C SER A 216 -19.55 14.64 -3.96
N HIS A 217 -19.40 15.88 -3.53
CA HIS A 217 -20.01 16.39 -2.30
C HIS A 217 -21.54 16.30 -2.34
N GLU A 218 -22.18 16.71 -3.42
CA GLU A 218 -23.64 16.64 -3.59
C GLU A 218 -24.17 15.21 -3.50
N ILE A 219 -23.48 14.26 -4.15
CA ILE A 219 -23.83 12.83 -4.08
C ILE A 219 -23.72 12.34 -2.62
N LEU A 220 -22.67 12.72 -1.89
CA LEU A 220 -22.47 12.33 -0.50
C LEU A 220 -23.56 12.89 0.43
N VAL A 221 -23.87 14.19 0.30
CA VAL A 221 -24.94 14.82 1.10
C VAL A 221 -26.28 14.15 0.85
N ARG A 222 -26.65 13.88 -0.40
CA ARG A 222 -27.88 13.14 -0.75
C ARG A 222 -27.87 11.72 -0.19
N SER A 223 -26.72 11.12 -0.06
CA SER A 223 -26.54 9.77 0.52
C SER A 223 -26.51 9.76 2.05
N GLY A 224 -26.74 10.91 2.71
CA GLY A 224 -26.85 11.02 4.17
C GLY A 224 -25.51 11.15 4.90
N TYR A 225 -24.41 11.46 4.22
CA TYR A 225 -23.14 11.76 4.88
C TYR A 225 -23.22 13.10 5.61
N THR A 226 -22.79 13.11 6.88
CA THR A 226 -22.82 14.30 7.77
C THR A 226 -21.48 14.59 8.42
N ASP A 227 -20.48 13.71 8.26
CA ASP A 227 -19.13 13.94 8.81
C ASP A 227 -18.44 15.05 8.00
N GLU A 228 -18.32 16.24 8.62
CA GLU A 228 -17.69 17.41 8.01
C GLU A 228 -16.25 17.15 7.53
N ARG A 229 -15.51 16.23 8.17
CA ARG A 229 -14.15 15.88 7.74
C ARG A 229 -14.18 15.24 6.36
N ILE A 230 -15.14 14.32 6.13
CA ILE A 230 -15.32 13.63 4.84
C ILE A 230 -15.81 14.60 3.79
N LEU A 231 -16.88 15.34 4.08
CA LEU A 231 -17.48 16.28 3.12
C LEU A 231 -16.48 17.36 2.67
N LYS A 232 -15.76 17.96 3.62
CA LYS A 232 -14.75 18.97 3.30
C LYS A 232 -13.49 18.36 2.66
N GLY A 233 -13.07 17.16 3.10
CA GLY A 233 -11.97 16.45 2.47
C GLY A 233 -12.23 16.18 0.99
N VAL A 234 -13.45 15.75 0.64
CA VAL A 234 -13.87 15.47 -0.73
C VAL A 234 -13.98 16.73 -1.57
N ILE A 235 -14.65 17.78 -1.09
CA ILE A 235 -14.89 18.98 -1.91
C ILE A 235 -13.62 19.84 -2.08
N GLN A 236 -12.65 19.74 -1.19
CA GLN A 236 -11.44 20.58 -1.15
C GLN A 236 -10.16 19.88 -1.65
N HIS A 237 -10.19 18.61 -2.09
CA HIS A 237 -8.96 17.87 -2.40
C HIS A 237 -8.15 18.44 -3.57
N HIS A 238 -8.75 19.26 -4.41
CA HIS A 238 -8.06 20.02 -5.46
C HIS A 238 -7.79 21.48 -5.11
N GLU A 239 -8.09 21.90 -3.90
CA GLU A 239 -7.62 23.20 -3.42
C GLU A 239 -6.09 23.19 -3.26
N ARG A 240 -5.48 24.34 -3.50
CA ARG A 240 -4.03 24.52 -3.41
C ARG A 240 -3.71 25.63 -2.43
N VAL A 241 -2.61 25.48 -1.63
CA VAL A 241 -2.27 26.43 -0.57
C VAL A 241 -1.97 27.85 -1.09
N ASN A 242 -1.65 27.97 -2.37
CA ASN A 242 -1.43 29.24 -3.06
C ASN A 242 -2.74 29.94 -3.52
N GLY A 243 -3.89 29.34 -3.28
CA GLY A 243 -5.22 29.88 -3.66
C GLY A 243 -5.54 29.72 -5.16
N LEU A 244 -4.75 28.96 -5.92
CA LEU A 244 -4.97 28.68 -7.36
C LEU A 244 -5.65 27.33 -7.60
N GLY A 245 -6.10 26.66 -6.55
CA GLY A 245 -6.87 25.42 -6.62
C GLY A 245 -8.34 25.66 -6.96
N TYR A 246 -9.10 24.59 -6.98
CA TYR A 246 -10.55 24.60 -7.24
C TYR A 246 -11.29 23.66 -6.28
N PRO A 247 -12.62 23.81 -6.10
CA PRO A 247 -13.55 24.68 -6.85
C PRO A 247 -13.64 26.12 -6.32
N PHE A 248 -13.07 26.45 -5.16
CA PHE A 248 -13.29 27.75 -4.49
C PHE A 248 -12.08 28.69 -4.47
N GLY A 249 -10.89 28.19 -4.79
CA GLY A 249 -9.64 28.96 -4.68
C GLY A 249 -9.30 29.33 -3.23
N LEU A 250 -9.42 28.39 -2.32
CA LEU A 250 -9.22 28.60 -0.88
C LEU A 250 -7.74 28.85 -0.53
N ASN A 251 -7.50 29.73 0.45
CA ASN A 251 -6.17 29.89 1.03
C ASN A 251 -5.88 28.74 2.01
N ILE A 252 -4.59 28.59 2.38
CA ILE A 252 -4.07 27.51 3.23
C ILE A 252 -4.86 27.32 4.56
N ASN A 253 -5.35 28.42 5.18
CA ASN A 253 -6.04 28.35 6.46
C ASN A 253 -7.50 27.87 6.33
N ALA A 254 -8.08 27.94 5.14
CA ALA A 254 -9.44 27.51 4.86
C ALA A 254 -9.52 26.06 4.34
N ILE A 255 -8.40 25.50 3.90
CA ILE A 255 -8.30 24.10 3.46
C ILE A 255 -8.15 23.22 4.70
N THR A 256 -8.98 22.18 4.82
CA THR A 256 -8.92 21.24 5.94
C THR A 256 -7.70 20.31 5.82
N ASP A 257 -7.17 19.84 6.97
CA ASP A 257 -6.03 18.92 7.00
C ASP A 257 -6.28 17.63 6.21
N PHE A 258 -7.50 17.11 6.25
CA PHE A 258 -7.90 15.91 5.50
C PHE A 258 -7.85 16.15 3.98
N ALA A 259 -8.23 17.33 3.51
CA ALA A 259 -8.12 17.71 2.10
C ALA A 259 -6.65 17.87 1.69
N LYS A 260 -5.81 18.50 2.52
CA LYS A 260 -4.35 18.64 2.29
C LYS A 260 -3.66 17.29 2.18
N ILE A 261 -3.99 16.34 3.06
CA ILE A 261 -3.44 14.97 3.02
C ILE A 261 -3.91 14.26 1.75
N THR A 262 -5.20 14.33 1.42
CA THR A 262 -5.75 13.70 0.21
C THR A 262 -5.17 14.31 -1.06
N SER A 263 -4.93 15.61 -1.12
CA SER A 263 -4.24 16.27 -2.25
C SER A 263 -2.85 15.69 -2.51
N ILE A 264 -2.10 15.31 -1.46
CA ILE A 264 -0.80 14.67 -1.59
C ILE A 264 -0.95 13.26 -2.17
N ALA A 265 -1.85 12.46 -1.62
CA ALA A 265 -2.09 11.09 -2.07
C ALA A 265 -2.57 11.03 -3.52
N ASP A 266 -3.52 11.90 -3.89
CA ASP A 266 -4.05 12.03 -5.24
C ASP A 266 -2.97 12.46 -6.24
N SER A 267 -2.22 13.51 -5.92
CA SER A 267 -1.13 14.00 -6.78
C SER A 267 -0.04 12.94 -6.98
N TYR A 268 0.34 12.22 -5.93
CA TYR A 268 1.31 11.13 -6.02
C TYR A 268 0.78 9.99 -6.90
N ASP A 269 -0.45 9.51 -6.67
CA ASP A 269 -1.05 8.45 -7.48
C ASP A 269 -1.15 8.85 -8.96
N ALA A 270 -1.57 10.07 -9.26
CA ALA A 270 -1.65 10.59 -10.61
C ALA A 270 -0.29 10.63 -11.33
N MET A 271 0.81 10.95 -10.61
CA MET A 271 2.17 10.97 -11.18
C MET A 271 2.69 9.57 -11.46
N VAL A 272 2.42 8.61 -10.59
CA VAL A 272 2.92 7.25 -10.74
C VAL A 272 2.09 6.42 -11.72
N THR A 273 0.80 6.74 -11.89
CA THR A 273 -0.07 6.03 -12.84
C THR A 273 0.48 6.22 -14.27
N LYS A 274 0.80 5.12 -14.94
CA LYS A 274 1.14 5.15 -16.37
C LYS A 274 -0.06 5.68 -17.15
N ARG A 275 0.00 6.94 -17.58
CA ARG A 275 -0.87 7.36 -18.67
C ARG A 275 -0.37 6.67 -19.95
N ALA A 276 -1.27 6.21 -20.80
CA ALA A 276 -1.03 5.41 -22.02
C ALA A 276 0.08 5.92 -22.98
N TYR A 277 0.74 7.03 -22.67
CA TYR A 277 1.72 7.72 -23.53
C TYR A 277 3.03 8.09 -22.82
N LYS A 278 3.28 7.67 -21.57
CA LYS A 278 4.54 8.02 -20.88
C LYS A 278 5.29 6.76 -20.45
N GLU A 279 6.62 6.79 -20.61
CA GLU A 279 7.53 5.80 -20.05
C GLU A 279 7.38 5.70 -18.53
N ALA A 280 7.55 4.51 -17.97
CA ALA A 280 7.53 4.33 -16.53
C ALA A 280 8.73 5.06 -15.91
N HIS A 281 8.43 5.96 -14.98
CA HIS A 281 9.46 6.67 -14.23
C HIS A 281 9.86 5.90 -12.98
N SER A 282 11.10 6.05 -12.56
CA SER A 282 11.56 5.44 -11.33
C SER A 282 10.86 6.09 -10.12
N PRO A 283 10.64 5.34 -9.02
CA PRO A 283 10.06 5.93 -7.80
C PRO A 283 10.85 7.13 -7.27
N PHE A 284 12.17 7.16 -7.49
CA PHE A 284 13.06 8.25 -7.09
C PHE A 284 12.87 9.51 -7.95
N GLU A 285 12.68 9.36 -9.27
CA GLU A 285 12.36 10.47 -10.16
C GLU A 285 10.99 11.08 -9.81
N ILE A 286 10.02 10.23 -9.50
CA ILE A 286 8.68 10.68 -9.07
C ILE A 286 8.78 11.48 -7.78
N LEU A 287 9.54 11.02 -6.78
CA LEU A 287 9.75 11.77 -5.55
C LEU A 287 10.45 13.11 -5.80
N SER A 288 11.43 13.17 -6.72
CA SER A 288 12.08 14.42 -7.08
C SER A 288 11.10 15.40 -7.69
N TRP A 289 10.32 14.97 -8.67
CA TRP A 289 9.31 15.83 -9.31
C TRP A 289 8.21 16.25 -8.36
N PHE A 290 7.80 15.32 -7.49
CA PHE A 290 6.81 15.63 -6.47
C PHE A 290 7.35 16.71 -5.53
N ALA A 291 8.58 16.59 -5.06
CA ALA A 291 9.20 17.59 -4.23
C ALA A 291 9.31 18.94 -4.97
N ASP A 292 9.79 18.96 -6.22
CA ASP A 292 9.94 20.17 -7.00
C ASP A 292 8.60 20.86 -7.33
N GLY A 293 7.56 20.08 -7.63
CA GLY A 293 6.24 20.58 -8.04
C GLY A 293 5.36 21.00 -6.87
N CYS A 294 5.55 20.43 -5.69
CA CYS A 294 4.62 20.57 -4.58
C CYS A 294 4.86 21.78 -3.68
N TYR A 295 6.07 22.37 -3.71
CA TYR A 295 6.44 23.44 -2.77
C TYR A 295 5.58 24.71 -2.84
N SER A 296 4.94 24.98 -3.97
CA SER A 296 4.05 26.15 -4.12
C SER A 296 2.57 25.83 -4.03
N GLU A 297 2.19 24.55 -4.10
CA GLU A 297 0.79 24.13 -4.25
C GLU A 297 0.25 23.34 -3.06
N LEU A 298 1.09 22.53 -2.41
CA LEU A 298 0.70 21.65 -1.30
C LEU A 298 1.24 22.15 0.03
N ASP A 299 0.61 21.70 1.13
CA ASP A 299 1.05 22.06 2.49
C ASP A 299 2.36 21.36 2.85
N LEU A 300 3.42 22.16 3.05
CA LEU A 300 4.77 21.68 3.31
C LEU A 300 4.89 20.81 4.56
N ASN A 301 4.05 21.02 5.56
CA ASN A 301 4.10 20.20 6.76
C ASN A 301 3.78 18.75 6.44
N TYR A 302 2.76 18.50 5.62
CA TYR A 302 2.37 17.14 5.20
C TYR A 302 3.26 16.59 4.09
N VAL A 303 3.70 17.45 3.15
CA VAL A 303 4.66 17.06 2.09
C VAL A 303 5.97 16.55 2.70
N ASN A 304 6.53 17.25 3.68
CA ASN A 304 7.77 16.83 4.32
C ASN A 304 7.61 15.47 5.04
N VAL A 305 6.53 15.28 5.80
CA VAL A 305 6.26 13.97 6.43
C VAL A 305 6.15 12.87 5.37
N PHE A 306 5.45 13.13 4.25
CA PHE A 306 5.34 12.17 3.15
C PHE A 306 6.71 11.83 2.55
N LEU A 307 7.51 12.83 2.17
CA LEU A 307 8.81 12.63 1.54
C LEU A 307 9.81 11.93 2.46
N GLU A 308 9.92 12.36 3.71
CA GLU A 308 10.81 11.75 4.71
C GLU A 308 10.43 10.29 4.97
N SER A 309 9.13 10.01 5.12
CA SER A 309 8.67 8.64 5.35
C SER A 309 8.87 7.75 4.11
N MET A 310 8.65 8.25 2.90
CA MET A 310 8.93 7.51 1.66
C MET A 310 10.41 7.16 1.53
N VAL A 311 11.31 8.08 1.90
CA VAL A 311 12.76 7.83 1.91
C VAL A 311 13.12 6.69 2.87
N GLU A 312 12.54 6.67 4.08
CA GLU A 312 12.77 5.60 5.03
C GLU A 312 12.29 4.23 4.52
N GLU A 313 11.14 4.19 3.83
CA GLU A 313 10.61 2.95 3.23
C GLU A 313 11.49 2.42 2.09
N PHE A 314 12.28 3.25 1.44
CA PHE A 314 13.18 2.84 0.35
C PHE A 314 14.54 2.35 0.84
N LYS A 315 14.98 2.70 2.05
CA LYS A 315 16.24 2.23 2.61
C LYS A 315 16.26 0.71 2.74
N GLY A 316 17.37 0.10 2.32
CA GLY A 316 17.56 -1.34 2.34
C GLY A 316 16.87 -2.10 1.20
N ARG A 317 16.04 -1.43 0.38
CA ARG A 317 15.35 -2.08 -0.74
C ARG A 317 16.29 -2.34 -1.91
N LYS A 318 15.99 -3.40 -2.64
CA LYS A 318 16.70 -3.75 -3.86
C LYS A 318 16.18 -2.96 -5.04
N VAL A 319 17.08 -2.51 -5.89
CA VAL A 319 16.79 -1.73 -7.10
C VAL A 319 17.53 -2.29 -8.31
N LEU A 320 16.98 -2.07 -9.48
CA LEU A 320 17.64 -2.29 -10.75
C LEU A 320 18.24 -0.96 -11.23
N LEU A 321 19.53 -0.97 -11.56
CA LEU A 321 20.20 0.18 -12.18
C LEU A 321 20.04 0.14 -13.69
N SER A 322 20.20 1.29 -14.35
CA SER A 322 20.07 1.44 -15.81
C SER A 322 21.08 0.60 -16.62
N ASN A 323 22.18 0.17 -16.00
CA ASN A 323 23.16 -0.76 -16.58
C ASN A 323 22.80 -2.26 -16.37
N GLY A 324 21.62 -2.57 -15.77
CA GLY A 324 21.17 -3.92 -15.47
C GLY A 324 21.71 -4.52 -14.16
N GLN A 325 22.52 -3.78 -13.40
CA GLN A 325 23.07 -4.26 -12.12
C GLN A 325 22.03 -4.14 -11.01
N LYS A 326 21.95 -5.15 -10.15
CA LYS A 326 21.13 -5.08 -8.93
C LYS A 326 21.91 -4.41 -7.81
N ALA A 327 21.26 -3.53 -7.09
CA ALA A 327 21.84 -2.78 -5.98
C ALA A 327 20.88 -2.68 -4.80
N THR A 328 21.39 -2.30 -3.65
CA THR A 328 20.60 -2.03 -2.43
C THR A 328 20.68 -0.54 -2.11
N VAL A 329 19.55 0.10 -1.85
CA VAL A 329 19.47 1.52 -1.46
C VAL A 329 20.07 1.69 -0.06
N LEU A 330 21.12 2.50 0.05
CA LEU A 330 21.73 2.82 1.34
C LEU A 330 21.20 4.15 1.90
N PHE A 331 21.05 5.15 1.02
CA PHE A 331 20.68 6.49 1.42
C PHE A 331 20.00 7.23 0.27
N VAL A 332 18.98 8.03 0.60
CA VAL A 332 18.33 8.95 -0.34
C VAL A 332 18.53 10.37 0.19
N ASN A 333 19.11 11.24 -0.62
CA ASN A 333 19.36 12.62 -0.24
C ASN A 333 18.07 13.45 -0.37
N ALA A 334 17.62 14.06 0.73
CA ALA A 334 16.42 14.92 0.73
C ALA A 334 16.53 16.16 -0.19
N MET A 335 17.75 16.56 -0.55
CA MET A 335 17.99 17.65 -1.50
C MET A 335 18.05 17.16 -2.97
N ASN A 336 18.04 15.84 -3.18
CA ASN A 336 18.11 15.25 -4.52
C ASN A 336 17.60 13.81 -4.48
N PHE A 337 16.29 13.64 -4.50
CA PHE A 337 15.63 12.33 -4.43
C PHE A 337 15.94 11.45 -5.64
N ALA A 338 16.17 12.03 -6.82
CA ALA A 338 16.36 11.29 -8.07
C ALA A 338 17.58 10.35 -8.07
N PHE A 339 18.60 10.67 -7.26
CA PHE A 339 19.89 9.99 -7.29
C PHE A 339 20.29 9.44 -5.91
N PRO A 340 19.70 8.29 -5.50
CA PRO A 340 20.07 7.64 -4.24
C PRO A 340 21.52 7.12 -4.27
N ILE A 341 22.09 6.91 -3.09
CA ILE A 341 23.33 6.17 -2.91
C ILE A 341 22.97 4.71 -2.70
N VAL A 342 23.60 3.84 -3.47
CA VAL A 342 23.29 2.40 -3.47
C VAL A 342 24.54 1.56 -3.27
N GLN A 343 24.39 0.29 -2.87
CA GLN A 343 25.47 -0.69 -2.79
C GLN A 343 25.24 -1.79 -3.82
N ALA A 344 26.25 -2.07 -4.64
CA ALA A 344 26.23 -3.16 -5.59
C ALA A 344 27.59 -3.86 -5.65
N GLY A 345 27.63 -5.20 -5.58
CA GLY A 345 28.87 -5.97 -5.61
C GLY A 345 29.87 -5.65 -4.49
N GLY A 346 29.39 -5.09 -3.38
CA GLY A 346 30.23 -4.64 -2.26
C GLY A 346 30.74 -3.19 -2.37
N GLU A 347 30.53 -2.52 -3.49
CA GLU A 347 30.93 -1.13 -3.73
C GLU A 347 29.77 -0.17 -3.45
N ILE A 348 30.09 1.04 -2.98
CA ILE A 348 29.15 2.14 -2.81
C ILE A 348 29.14 2.96 -4.10
N ILE A 349 27.94 3.12 -4.66
CA ILE A 349 27.71 3.81 -5.92
C ILE A 349 26.83 5.03 -5.66
N HIS A 350 27.30 6.20 -6.08
CA HIS A 350 26.48 7.41 -6.19
C HIS A 350 25.79 7.37 -7.55
N THR A 351 24.47 7.20 -7.56
CA THR A 351 23.70 7.22 -8.81
C THR A 351 23.69 8.63 -9.43
N SER A 352 23.49 8.71 -10.74
CA SER A 352 23.55 9.95 -11.52
C SER A 352 22.62 9.86 -12.72
N VAL A 353 22.62 10.89 -13.57
CA VAL A 353 21.88 10.89 -14.84
C VAL A 353 22.31 9.72 -15.74
N ASP A 354 23.59 9.35 -15.73
CA ASP A 354 24.14 8.26 -16.55
C ASP A 354 23.90 6.87 -15.95
N LEU A 355 23.75 6.79 -14.63
CA LEU A 355 23.52 5.54 -13.90
C LEU A 355 22.38 5.72 -12.89
N ARG A 356 21.16 5.46 -13.34
CA ARG A 356 19.92 5.69 -12.58
C ARG A 356 19.37 4.41 -11.97
N CYS A 357 18.61 4.54 -10.88
CA CYS A 357 17.68 3.50 -10.45
C CYS A 357 16.46 3.53 -11.37
N VAL A 358 16.15 2.42 -12.01
CA VAL A 358 15.03 2.32 -12.97
C VAL A 358 13.82 1.61 -12.41
N GLU A 359 14.04 0.69 -11.45
CA GLU A 359 12.97 -0.13 -10.91
C GLU A 359 13.28 -0.56 -9.46
N MET A 360 12.24 -0.65 -8.63
CA MET A 360 12.31 -1.32 -7.33
C MET A 360 12.08 -2.81 -7.54
N LEU A 361 12.99 -3.64 -7.04
CA LEU A 361 12.88 -5.09 -7.15
C LEU A 361 12.12 -5.67 -5.95
N ASP A 362 11.48 -6.80 -6.17
CA ASP A 362 10.94 -7.63 -5.10
C ASP A 362 12.10 -8.23 -4.28
N ASP A 363 11.93 -8.30 -2.95
CA ASP A 363 12.88 -8.93 -2.02
C ASP A 363 12.93 -10.45 -2.18
#